data_31f44e828ede7d8429362095d2c3138f
#
_entry.id   31f44e828ede7d8429362095d2c3138f
#
_cell.length_a   1.000
_cell.length_b   1.000
_cell.length_c   1.000
_cell.angle_alpha   90.00
_cell.angle_beta   90.00
_cell.angle_gamma   90.00
#
_symmetry.space_group_name_H-M   'P 1'
#
loop_
_entity.id
_entity.type
_entity.pdbx_description
1 polymer ?
#
loop_
_entity_poly.entity_id
_entity_poly.type
_entity_poly.pdbx_seq_one_letter_code
_entity_poly.pdbx_strand_id
1 'polypeptide(L)'
;MISFALNGEPVHLDLDPTTRLTEALRETLGRKGTKVGCDAGDCGACTVMLDGAQVCACLVPVGRVAGRQVETVESPAPDLDRLKRAFLRHGAAQCGICTPGMLMAGVDLLRRTPRPTEAEVQDALGGVLCRCTGYRKIISAICDVDEAPTGPVADGAIGQSLPRLDGAAKVAGDNFGADEAPEGSLLLAAIRSPHPHAAFRFGDLAAYAARPGVAGVFTAADIPGRNLFGAIPPFADQPALAESPARFRGECVALVAFEPGTDPDTAGFPITWEPLEALITPAEAEAQGAPRLHASRPDNRLIEGQVIKGDSHRALEEAAHVIEGHMQTSFVEHAYIEPEAGSAWMEDGVLVIRACTQAPVMDRDETAAVLGLPADRLRIIPSAVGGGFGSKLDVSLQPLLGLVTLKTGRPCRMIYSRAESMASTTKRHPAEMTGRIGCDATGRIVALEFDGRFNTGAYASWGPTVANRVPVHVSGPYRTPHVTARARAVHTHGPISGAFRGFGVPQAALWQETIYDRLAEKVGL
;
A
#
# COMPACT_ATOMS: atom_id res chain seq x y z
N MET A 1 -25.95 15.90 -23.37
CA MET A 1 -26.73 14.97 -22.50
C MET A 1 -26.50 13.55 -22.98
N ILE A 2 -26.08 12.66 -22.08
CA ILE A 2 -25.77 11.24 -22.33
C ILE A 2 -26.82 10.42 -21.60
N SER A 3 -27.53 9.54 -22.33
CA SER A 3 -28.60 8.71 -21.76
C SER A 3 -28.26 7.23 -21.93
N PHE A 4 -28.37 6.44 -20.86
CA PHE A 4 -28.12 4.99 -20.86
C PHE A 4 -28.94 4.30 -19.74
N ALA A 5 -28.96 2.98 -19.71
CA ALA A 5 -29.53 2.23 -18.60
C ALA A 5 -28.44 1.78 -17.63
N LEU A 6 -28.60 2.07 -16.33
CA LEU A 6 -27.70 1.60 -15.27
C LEU A 6 -28.48 0.64 -14.35
N ASN A 7 -28.06 -0.61 -14.29
CA ASN A 7 -28.71 -1.66 -13.50
C ASN A 7 -30.21 -1.80 -13.80
N GLY A 8 -30.60 -1.56 -15.05
CA GLY A 8 -32.00 -1.59 -15.50
C GLY A 8 -32.75 -0.26 -15.42
N GLU A 9 -32.22 0.75 -14.74
CA GLU A 9 -32.87 2.06 -14.56
C GLU A 9 -32.32 3.09 -15.56
N PRO A 10 -33.18 3.99 -16.13
CA PRO A 10 -32.71 5.03 -17.04
C PRO A 10 -31.92 6.11 -16.30
N VAL A 11 -30.79 6.50 -16.87
CA VAL A 11 -29.90 7.56 -16.35
C VAL A 11 -29.65 8.60 -17.45
N HIS A 12 -29.63 9.87 -17.05
CA HIS A 12 -29.33 11.01 -17.91
C HIS A 12 -28.24 11.87 -17.27
N LEU A 13 -27.15 12.10 -17.99
CA LEU A 13 -26.00 12.87 -17.51
C LEU A 13 -25.68 14.03 -18.47
N ASP A 14 -25.32 15.16 -17.89
CA ASP A 14 -24.73 16.28 -18.61
C ASP A 14 -23.25 16.39 -18.22
N LEU A 15 -22.42 15.61 -18.87
CA LEU A 15 -20.97 15.51 -18.66
C LEU A 15 -20.26 15.62 -20.00
N ASP A 16 -18.98 15.95 -19.95
CA ASP A 16 -18.09 15.81 -21.09
C ASP A 16 -18.10 14.34 -21.55
N PRO A 17 -18.34 14.05 -22.84
CA PRO A 17 -18.35 12.68 -23.34
C PRO A 17 -17.05 11.90 -23.13
N THR A 18 -15.94 12.58 -22.90
CA THR A 18 -14.63 11.98 -22.63
C THR A 18 -14.42 11.61 -21.16
N THR A 19 -15.29 12.08 -20.25
CA THR A 19 -15.25 11.71 -18.83
C THR A 19 -15.28 10.18 -18.69
N ARG A 20 -14.44 9.63 -17.82
CA ARG A 20 -14.37 8.19 -17.60
C ARG A 20 -15.65 7.66 -16.98
N LEU A 21 -16.10 6.49 -17.39
CA LEU A 21 -17.28 5.84 -16.83
C LEU A 21 -17.15 5.61 -15.31
N THR A 22 -15.95 5.32 -14.80
CA THR A 22 -15.69 5.22 -13.36
C THR A 22 -16.00 6.51 -12.61
N GLU A 23 -15.63 7.64 -13.16
CA GLU A 23 -15.89 8.97 -12.59
C GLU A 23 -17.39 9.29 -12.63
N ALA A 24 -18.05 9.06 -13.77
CA ALA A 24 -19.48 9.24 -13.90
C ALA A 24 -20.26 8.39 -12.90
N LEU A 25 -19.91 7.10 -12.73
CA LEU A 25 -20.54 6.20 -11.77
C LEU A 25 -20.31 6.66 -10.33
N ARG A 26 -19.08 6.94 -9.96
CA ARG A 26 -18.68 7.14 -8.56
C ARG A 26 -18.90 8.55 -8.05
N GLU A 27 -18.51 9.56 -8.83
CA GLU A 27 -18.56 10.96 -8.38
C GLU A 27 -19.88 11.65 -8.75
N THR A 28 -20.44 11.36 -9.94
CA THR A 28 -21.69 12.00 -10.38
C THR A 28 -22.93 11.25 -9.90
N LEU A 29 -22.94 9.90 -10.05
CA LEU A 29 -24.10 9.07 -9.70
C LEU A 29 -24.04 8.49 -8.27
N GLY A 30 -22.95 8.70 -7.54
CA GLY A 30 -22.76 8.18 -6.19
C GLY A 30 -22.69 6.65 -6.09
N ARG A 31 -22.48 5.95 -7.23
CA ARG A 31 -22.39 4.48 -7.30
C ARG A 31 -20.98 4.02 -6.94
N LYS A 32 -20.68 3.97 -5.64
CA LYS A 32 -19.35 3.69 -5.11
C LYS A 32 -18.96 2.20 -5.16
N GLY A 33 -19.88 1.29 -5.52
CA GLY A 33 -19.64 -0.14 -5.63
C GLY A 33 -18.53 -0.50 -6.62
N THR A 34 -18.46 0.17 -7.78
CA THR A 34 -17.36 0.04 -8.74
C THR A 34 -16.09 0.68 -8.16
N LYS A 35 -14.96 -0.04 -8.13
CA LYS A 35 -13.70 0.39 -7.49
C LYS A 35 -12.66 0.84 -8.51
N VAL A 36 -11.78 1.76 -8.10
CA VAL A 36 -10.64 2.23 -8.89
C VAL A 36 -9.35 1.88 -8.16
N GLY A 37 -8.49 1.08 -8.81
CA GLY A 37 -7.21 0.69 -8.24
C GLY A 37 -6.01 1.22 -9.01
N CYS A 38 -5.95 1.02 -10.34
CA CYS A 38 -4.85 1.45 -11.19
C CYS A 38 -5.21 2.64 -12.09
N ASP A 39 -6.47 2.79 -12.41
CA ASP A 39 -7.02 3.78 -13.36
C ASP A 39 -6.37 3.73 -14.77
N ALA A 40 -5.85 2.55 -15.14
CA ALA A 40 -5.07 2.30 -16.36
C ALA A 40 -5.45 0.98 -17.07
N GLY A 41 -6.55 0.32 -16.64
CA GLY A 41 -7.04 -0.92 -17.27
C GLY A 41 -6.38 -2.21 -16.80
N ASP A 42 -5.39 -2.18 -15.88
CA ASP A 42 -4.60 -3.35 -15.52
C ASP A 42 -5.22 -4.19 -14.39
N CYS A 43 -5.78 -3.56 -13.35
CA CYS A 43 -6.15 -4.27 -12.13
C CYS A 43 -7.55 -4.90 -12.15
N GLY A 44 -8.43 -4.49 -13.07
CA GLY A 44 -9.80 -5.00 -13.20
C GLY A 44 -10.76 -4.69 -12.05
N ALA A 45 -10.35 -3.93 -11.01
CA ALA A 45 -11.24 -3.58 -9.89
C ALA A 45 -12.47 -2.78 -10.33
N CYS A 46 -12.38 -2.10 -11.46
CA CYS A 46 -13.44 -1.31 -12.08
C CYS A 46 -14.26 -2.08 -13.13
N THR A 47 -14.17 -3.39 -13.19
CA THR A 47 -14.93 -4.20 -14.15
C THR A 47 -16.42 -4.02 -13.96
N VAL A 48 -17.11 -3.72 -15.05
CA VAL A 48 -18.58 -3.63 -15.18
C VAL A 48 -19.01 -4.40 -16.45
N MET A 49 -20.29 -4.65 -16.60
CA MET A 49 -20.84 -5.19 -17.85
C MET A 49 -21.37 -4.03 -18.70
N LEU A 50 -21.01 -4.04 -19.97
CA LEU A 50 -21.55 -3.12 -20.99
C LEU A 50 -22.21 -3.95 -22.09
N ASP A 51 -23.53 -3.91 -22.18
CA ASP A 51 -24.35 -4.78 -23.04
C ASP A 51 -24.01 -6.26 -22.88
N GLY A 52 -23.79 -6.70 -21.65
CA GLY A 52 -23.47 -8.08 -21.32
C GLY A 52 -21.99 -8.50 -21.52
N ALA A 53 -21.10 -7.59 -21.91
CA ALA A 53 -19.67 -7.86 -22.04
C ALA A 53 -18.86 -7.14 -20.94
N GLN A 54 -17.84 -7.80 -20.39
CA GLN A 54 -16.93 -7.22 -19.41
C GLN A 54 -16.10 -6.07 -20.01
N VAL A 55 -16.02 -4.95 -19.31
CA VAL A 55 -15.16 -3.83 -19.65
C VAL A 55 -14.52 -3.22 -18.39
N CYS A 56 -13.30 -2.70 -18.52
CA CYS A 56 -12.69 -1.85 -17.49
C CYS A 56 -13.27 -0.44 -17.58
N ALA A 57 -14.18 -0.08 -16.68
CA ALA A 57 -14.88 1.21 -16.71
C ALA A 57 -13.93 2.43 -16.69
N CYS A 58 -12.71 2.30 -16.16
CA CYS A 58 -11.70 3.36 -16.18
C CYS A 58 -11.17 3.68 -17.59
N LEU A 59 -11.35 2.78 -18.57
CA LEU A 59 -10.95 2.97 -19.96
C LEU A 59 -12.12 3.33 -20.90
N VAL A 60 -13.35 3.36 -20.37
CA VAL A 60 -14.55 3.64 -21.15
C VAL A 60 -14.95 5.11 -20.97
N PRO A 61 -14.88 5.95 -22.02
CA PRO A 61 -15.49 7.28 -21.99
C PRO A 61 -17.02 7.18 -21.84
N VAL A 62 -17.62 8.02 -21.01
CA VAL A 62 -19.06 7.97 -20.73
C VAL A 62 -19.91 8.19 -22.00
N GLY A 63 -19.41 8.93 -22.98
CA GLY A 63 -20.08 9.08 -24.29
C GLY A 63 -20.27 7.76 -25.05
N ARG A 64 -19.46 6.72 -24.76
CA ARG A 64 -19.56 5.41 -25.41
C ARG A 64 -20.68 4.53 -24.85
N VAL A 65 -21.26 4.89 -23.71
CA VAL A 65 -22.39 4.13 -23.12
C VAL A 65 -23.75 4.68 -23.50
N ALA A 66 -23.82 5.74 -24.32
CA ALA A 66 -25.08 6.32 -24.79
C ALA A 66 -25.95 5.27 -25.49
N GLY A 67 -27.20 5.12 -25.04
CA GLY A 67 -28.18 4.14 -25.54
C GLY A 67 -27.90 2.69 -25.17
N ARG A 68 -26.91 2.41 -24.32
CA ARG A 68 -26.47 1.07 -23.94
C ARG A 68 -26.87 0.71 -22.50
N GLN A 69 -26.61 -0.53 -22.11
CA GLN A 69 -26.87 -1.04 -20.75
C GLN A 69 -25.56 -1.23 -19.99
N VAL A 70 -25.46 -0.62 -18.82
CA VAL A 70 -24.35 -0.78 -17.87
C VAL A 70 -24.87 -1.53 -16.66
N GLU A 71 -24.20 -2.63 -16.29
CA GLU A 71 -24.49 -3.38 -15.06
C GLU A 71 -23.27 -3.37 -14.16
N THR A 72 -23.47 -3.03 -12.87
CA THR A 72 -22.44 -2.96 -11.84
C THR A 72 -22.71 -3.97 -10.72
N VAL A 73 -21.79 -4.10 -9.77
CA VAL A 73 -21.97 -4.93 -8.57
C VAL A 73 -23.21 -4.56 -7.74
N GLU A 74 -23.74 -3.36 -7.93
CA GLU A 74 -24.96 -2.87 -7.25
C GLU A 74 -26.26 -3.32 -7.94
N SER A 75 -26.15 -4.08 -9.04
CA SER A 75 -27.31 -4.64 -9.74
C SER A 75 -28.11 -5.59 -8.83
N PRO A 76 -29.46 -5.52 -8.86
CA PRO A 76 -30.32 -6.45 -8.13
C PRO A 76 -30.49 -7.80 -8.83
N ALA A 77 -29.63 -8.16 -9.79
CA ALA A 77 -29.74 -9.37 -10.56
C ALA A 77 -29.63 -10.64 -9.67
N PRO A 78 -30.55 -11.61 -9.76
CA PRO A 78 -30.60 -12.78 -8.88
C PRO A 78 -29.34 -13.68 -8.95
N ASP A 79 -28.71 -13.77 -10.12
CA ASP A 79 -27.48 -14.53 -10.33
C ASP A 79 -26.28 -13.85 -9.64
N LEU A 80 -26.21 -12.53 -9.65
CA LEU A 80 -25.20 -11.78 -8.92
C LEU A 80 -25.39 -11.95 -7.39
N ASP A 81 -26.64 -11.88 -6.89
CA ASP A 81 -26.92 -12.11 -5.48
C ASP A 81 -26.57 -13.55 -5.04
N ARG A 82 -26.82 -14.54 -5.90
CA ARG A 82 -26.41 -15.93 -5.68
C ARG A 82 -24.90 -16.02 -5.50
N LEU A 83 -24.13 -15.39 -6.38
CA LEU A 83 -22.67 -15.37 -6.31
C LEU A 83 -22.16 -14.60 -5.08
N LYS A 84 -22.76 -13.46 -4.71
CA LYS A 84 -22.44 -12.73 -3.47
C LYS A 84 -22.60 -13.62 -2.23
N ARG A 85 -23.67 -14.42 -2.16
CA ARG A 85 -23.85 -15.39 -1.06
C ARG A 85 -22.77 -16.46 -1.03
N ALA A 86 -22.35 -16.97 -2.20
CA ALA A 86 -21.24 -17.92 -2.28
C ALA A 86 -19.91 -17.30 -1.79
N PHE A 87 -19.62 -16.06 -2.17
CA PHE A 87 -18.45 -15.32 -1.67
C PHE A 87 -18.45 -15.18 -0.14
N LEU A 88 -19.62 -14.93 0.46
CA LEU A 88 -19.77 -14.90 1.92
C LEU A 88 -19.49 -16.26 2.57
N ARG A 89 -20.09 -17.33 2.04
CA ARG A 89 -19.88 -18.71 2.56
C ARG A 89 -18.42 -19.14 2.54
N HIS A 90 -17.73 -18.88 1.42
CA HIS A 90 -16.33 -19.26 1.25
C HIS A 90 -15.32 -18.28 1.89
N GLY A 91 -15.79 -17.13 2.39
CA GLY A 91 -14.89 -16.05 2.85
C GLY A 91 -13.98 -15.55 1.72
N ALA A 92 -14.53 -15.43 0.51
CA ALA A 92 -13.81 -15.09 -0.71
C ALA A 92 -13.39 -13.62 -0.80
N ALA A 93 -13.95 -12.74 0.03
CA ALA A 93 -13.55 -11.34 0.16
C ALA A 93 -12.69 -11.14 1.41
N GLN A 94 -11.41 -10.72 1.26
CA GLN A 94 -10.60 -10.28 2.39
C GLN A 94 -10.70 -8.77 2.58
N CYS A 95 -9.90 -7.96 1.86
CA CYS A 95 -10.02 -6.51 1.96
C CYS A 95 -11.28 -5.99 1.26
N GLY A 96 -11.73 -6.61 0.17
CA GLY A 96 -12.97 -6.29 -0.53
C GLY A 96 -12.82 -5.38 -1.75
N ILE A 97 -11.66 -4.74 -1.96
CA ILE A 97 -11.47 -3.76 -3.04
C ILE A 97 -11.56 -4.38 -4.44
N CYS A 98 -11.07 -5.60 -4.65
CA CYS A 98 -11.20 -6.33 -5.91
C CYS A 98 -12.54 -7.07 -6.06
N THR A 99 -13.28 -7.22 -4.98
CA THR A 99 -14.48 -8.06 -4.92
C THR A 99 -15.55 -7.68 -5.94
N PRO A 100 -15.87 -6.38 -6.16
CA PRO A 100 -16.80 -6.00 -7.22
C PRO A 100 -16.38 -6.48 -8.60
N GLY A 101 -15.12 -6.28 -8.98
CA GLY A 101 -14.60 -6.76 -10.27
C GLY A 101 -14.63 -8.30 -10.37
N MET A 102 -14.25 -9.00 -9.30
CA MET A 102 -14.32 -10.47 -9.24
C MET A 102 -15.74 -11.00 -9.38
N LEU A 103 -16.72 -10.33 -8.76
CA LEU A 103 -18.13 -10.70 -8.87
C LEU A 103 -18.66 -10.47 -10.30
N MET A 104 -18.30 -9.36 -10.93
CA MET A 104 -18.71 -9.10 -12.33
C MET A 104 -18.09 -10.11 -13.30
N ALA A 105 -16.80 -10.44 -13.14
CA ALA A 105 -16.14 -11.46 -13.94
C ALA A 105 -16.73 -12.87 -13.70
N GLY A 106 -17.00 -13.20 -12.43
CA GLY A 106 -17.61 -14.49 -12.06
C GLY A 106 -19.03 -14.66 -12.57
N VAL A 107 -19.88 -13.62 -12.49
CA VAL A 107 -21.26 -13.70 -12.98
C VAL A 107 -21.32 -13.79 -14.50
N ASP A 108 -20.42 -13.12 -15.23
CA ASP A 108 -20.30 -13.28 -16.67
C ASP A 108 -19.94 -14.72 -17.06
N LEU A 109 -18.97 -15.33 -16.36
CA LEU A 109 -18.63 -16.73 -16.59
C LEU A 109 -19.84 -17.65 -16.32
N LEU A 110 -20.54 -17.48 -15.18
CA LEU A 110 -21.66 -18.31 -14.80
C LEU A 110 -22.88 -18.20 -15.75
N ARG A 111 -23.06 -17.04 -16.40
CA ARG A 111 -24.08 -16.84 -17.46
C ARG A 111 -23.76 -17.65 -18.71
N ARG A 112 -22.48 -17.84 -19.04
CA ARG A 112 -22.01 -18.61 -20.20
C ARG A 112 -21.80 -20.10 -19.88
N THR A 113 -21.30 -20.38 -18.70
CA THR A 113 -20.94 -21.73 -18.22
C THR A 113 -21.48 -21.91 -16.79
N PRO A 114 -22.71 -22.44 -16.62
CA PRO A 114 -23.37 -22.51 -15.29
C PRO A 114 -22.62 -23.38 -14.25
N ARG A 115 -21.76 -24.30 -14.68
CA ARG A 115 -20.93 -25.17 -13.82
C ARG A 115 -19.51 -25.19 -14.35
N PRO A 116 -18.74 -24.11 -14.11
CA PRO A 116 -17.39 -24.01 -14.63
C PRO A 116 -16.43 -24.93 -13.86
N THR A 117 -15.42 -25.41 -14.55
CA THR A 117 -14.25 -26.05 -13.95
C THR A 117 -13.33 -25.01 -13.29
N GLU A 118 -12.45 -25.47 -12.39
CA GLU A 118 -11.46 -24.58 -11.75
C GLU A 118 -10.60 -23.85 -12.80
N ALA A 119 -10.20 -24.51 -13.88
CA ALA A 119 -9.41 -23.94 -14.97
C ALA A 119 -10.16 -22.82 -15.71
N GLU A 120 -11.45 -23.01 -16.02
CA GLU A 120 -12.29 -21.98 -16.65
C GLU A 120 -12.49 -20.78 -15.74
N VAL A 121 -12.61 -21.00 -14.42
CA VAL A 121 -12.69 -19.89 -13.44
C VAL A 121 -11.36 -19.13 -13.39
N GLN A 122 -10.21 -19.82 -13.36
CA GLN A 122 -8.89 -19.19 -13.35
C GLN A 122 -8.69 -18.30 -14.58
N ASP A 123 -9.07 -18.79 -15.76
CA ASP A 123 -8.99 -18.04 -17.02
C ASP A 123 -9.90 -16.80 -16.99
N ALA A 124 -11.16 -16.97 -16.59
CA ALA A 124 -12.13 -15.88 -16.53
C ALA A 124 -11.75 -14.76 -15.53
N LEU A 125 -11.03 -15.10 -14.47
CA LEU A 125 -10.55 -14.14 -13.45
C LEU A 125 -9.22 -13.47 -13.83
N GLY A 126 -8.57 -13.87 -14.93
CA GLY A 126 -7.26 -13.36 -15.34
C GLY A 126 -7.17 -11.83 -15.51
N GLY A 127 -8.31 -11.18 -15.79
CA GLY A 127 -8.42 -9.72 -15.93
C GLY A 127 -8.65 -8.96 -14.61
N VAL A 128 -8.76 -9.64 -13.45
CA VAL A 128 -9.01 -8.98 -12.16
C VAL A 128 -7.98 -9.40 -11.13
N LEU A 129 -7.20 -8.43 -10.62
CA LEU A 129 -6.13 -8.69 -9.66
C LEU A 129 -6.63 -8.73 -8.22
N CYS A 130 -6.22 -9.74 -7.47
CA CYS A 130 -6.38 -9.82 -6.02
C CYS A 130 -5.01 -10.01 -5.35
N ARG A 131 -4.66 -9.13 -4.41
CA ARG A 131 -3.39 -9.21 -3.67
C ARG A 131 -3.51 -9.95 -2.33
N CYS A 132 -4.74 -10.22 -1.86
CA CYS A 132 -5.02 -10.73 -0.52
C CYS A 132 -5.21 -12.25 -0.47
N THR A 133 -6.04 -12.81 -1.36
CA THR A 133 -6.67 -14.13 -1.17
C THR A 133 -5.87 -15.29 -1.77
N GLY A 134 -4.93 -15.02 -2.67
CA GLY A 134 -4.32 -16.07 -3.51
C GLY A 134 -5.36 -16.76 -4.42
N TYR A 135 -6.51 -16.13 -4.66
CA TYR A 135 -7.61 -16.56 -5.53
C TYR A 135 -8.37 -17.83 -5.08
N ARG A 136 -7.78 -18.73 -4.29
CA ARG A 136 -8.35 -20.06 -3.97
C ARG A 136 -9.82 -20.00 -3.51
N LYS A 137 -10.12 -19.15 -2.52
CA LYS A 137 -11.51 -19.02 -2.01
C LYS A 137 -12.45 -18.38 -3.02
N ILE A 138 -11.95 -17.51 -3.90
CA ILE A 138 -12.75 -16.89 -4.97
C ILE A 138 -13.11 -17.97 -6.01
N ILE A 139 -12.14 -18.77 -6.43
CA ILE A 139 -12.33 -19.88 -7.36
C ILE A 139 -13.34 -20.87 -6.78
N SER A 140 -13.15 -21.32 -5.54
CA SER A 140 -14.09 -22.23 -4.88
C SER A 140 -15.49 -21.65 -4.82
N ALA A 141 -15.65 -20.36 -4.48
CA ALA A 141 -16.96 -19.71 -4.42
C ALA A 141 -17.71 -19.67 -5.77
N ILE A 142 -16.98 -19.58 -6.88
CA ILE A 142 -17.57 -19.57 -8.22
C ILE A 142 -17.91 -21.01 -8.66
N CYS A 143 -17.03 -21.99 -8.41
CA CYS A 143 -17.29 -23.39 -8.71
C CYS A 143 -18.49 -23.93 -7.92
N ASP A 144 -18.58 -23.57 -6.63
CA ASP A 144 -19.57 -24.10 -5.68
C ASP A 144 -20.74 -23.11 -5.46
N VAL A 145 -21.12 -22.34 -6.48
CA VAL A 145 -22.08 -21.25 -6.36
C VAL A 145 -23.47 -21.69 -5.86
N ASP A 146 -23.87 -22.94 -6.15
CA ASP A 146 -25.16 -23.53 -5.78
C ASP A 146 -25.11 -24.41 -4.53
N GLU A 147 -23.94 -24.61 -3.92
CA GLU A 147 -23.85 -25.44 -2.72
C GLU A 147 -24.60 -24.82 -1.54
N ALA A 148 -25.32 -25.68 -0.81
CA ALA A 148 -25.96 -25.30 0.43
C ALA A 148 -24.90 -24.94 1.49
N PRO A 149 -25.19 -24.04 2.44
CA PRO A 149 -24.31 -23.79 3.58
C PRO A 149 -23.97 -25.09 4.28
N THR A 150 -22.71 -25.49 4.30
CA THR A 150 -22.26 -26.71 4.99
C THR A 150 -22.10 -26.40 6.47
N GLY A 151 -22.92 -27.04 7.30
CA GLY A 151 -22.77 -27.08 8.75
C GLY A 151 -23.80 -26.27 9.52
N PRO A 152 -23.97 -26.58 10.81
CA PRO A 152 -24.84 -25.82 11.70
C PRO A 152 -24.30 -24.39 11.87
N VAL A 153 -25.21 -23.44 12.08
CA VAL A 153 -24.85 -22.09 12.51
C VAL A 153 -23.98 -22.24 13.77
N ALA A 154 -22.77 -21.70 13.68
CA ALA A 154 -21.83 -21.80 14.77
C ALA A 154 -22.38 -21.19 16.05
N ASP A 155 -22.23 -21.87 17.16
CA ASP A 155 -22.54 -21.37 18.49
C ASP A 155 -21.46 -20.43 19.07
N GLY A 156 -20.45 -20.10 18.26
CA GLY A 156 -19.30 -19.27 18.63
C GLY A 156 -18.15 -20.00 19.30
N ALA A 157 -18.14 -21.33 19.29
CA ALA A 157 -17.07 -22.12 19.88
C ALA A 157 -15.75 -22.03 19.10
N ILE A 158 -14.63 -22.23 19.80
CA ILE A 158 -13.30 -22.30 19.17
C ILE A 158 -13.26 -23.40 18.13
N GLY A 159 -12.68 -23.09 16.96
CA GLY A 159 -12.54 -24.01 15.81
C GLY A 159 -13.70 -23.97 14.81
N GLN A 160 -14.72 -23.17 15.04
CA GLN A 160 -15.82 -22.99 14.11
C GLN A 160 -15.53 -21.90 13.06
N SER A 161 -16.05 -22.11 11.84
CA SER A 161 -16.01 -21.11 10.76
C SER A 161 -17.14 -20.10 10.93
N LEU A 162 -16.84 -18.97 11.57
CA LEU A 162 -17.81 -17.87 11.71
C LEU A 162 -17.83 -16.99 10.46
N PRO A 163 -19.02 -16.49 10.04
CA PRO A 163 -19.11 -15.48 8.99
C PRO A 163 -18.40 -14.18 9.42
N ARG A 164 -17.82 -13.46 8.47
CA ARG A 164 -17.26 -12.14 8.73
C ARG A 164 -18.37 -11.14 9.06
N LEU A 165 -18.15 -10.31 10.09
CA LEU A 165 -19.09 -9.25 10.46
C LEU A 165 -19.26 -8.21 9.34
N ASP A 166 -18.17 -7.87 8.63
CA ASP A 166 -18.13 -6.91 7.53
C ASP A 166 -18.31 -7.54 6.13
N GLY A 167 -18.57 -8.84 6.07
CA GLY A 167 -18.62 -9.58 4.81
C GLY A 167 -19.71 -9.10 3.85
N ALA A 168 -20.89 -8.81 4.36
CA ALA A 168 -22.02 -8.34 3.56
C ALA A 168 -21.71 -7.01 2.87
N ALA A 169 -21.16 -6.04 3.59
CA ALA A 169 -20.74 -4.76 3.04
C ALA A 169 -19.70 -4.94 1.92
N LYS A 170 -18.68 -5.80 2.14
CA LYS A 170 -17.63 -6.06 1.15
C LYS A 170 -18.13 -6.65 -0.18
N VAL A 171 -19.10 -7.54 -0.16
CA VAL A 171 -19.68 -8.11 -1.39
C VAL A 171 -20.72 -7.19 -2.03
N ALA A 172 -21.27 -6.25 -1.27
CA ALA A 172 -22.15 -5.21 -1.81
C ALA A 172 -21.39 -4.03 -2.45
N GLY A 173 -20.08 -3.95 -2.26
CA GLY A 173 -19.27 -2.84 -2.73
C GLY A 173 -19.11 -1.74 -1.69
N ASP A 174 -18.65 -2.11 -0.47
CA ASP A 174 -18.39 -1.22 0.68
C ASP A 174 -17.55 0.01 0.31
N ASN A 175 -17.67 1.07 1.09
CA ASN A 175 -16.96 2.32 0.89
C ASN A 175 -15.52 2.24 1.43
N PHE A 176 -14.58 2.80 0.68
CA PHE A 176 -13.15 2.82 0.98
C PHE A 176 -12.61 4.24 1.00
N GLY A 177 -11.54 4.46 1.77
CA GLY A 177 -10.75 5.68 1.76
C GLY A 177 -11.58 6.96 1.84
N ALA A 178 -11.57 7.74 0.77
CA ALA A 178 -12.29 9.02 0.67
C ALA A 178 -13.69 8.91 0.05
N ASP A 179 -14.27 7.71 -0.08
CA ASP A 179 -15.61 7.51 -0.68
C ASP A 179 -16.71 8.24 0.11
N GLU A 180 -16.52 8.47 1.41
CA GLU A 180 -17.45 9.17 2.30
C GLU A 180 -16.83 10.49 2.80
N ALA A 181 -16.44 11.37 1.90
CA ALA A 181 -16.04 12.73 2.24
C ALA A 181 -17.27 13.63 2.43
N PRO A 182 -17.25 14.60 3.37
CA PRO A 182 -18.32 15.59 3.50
C PRO A 182 -18.54 16.36 2.20
N GLU A 183 -19.77 16.78 1.95
CA GLU A 183 -20.11 17.63 0.81
C GLU A 183 -19.31 18.93 0.83
N GLY A 184 -18.91 19.43 -0.32
CA GLY A 184 -18.11 20.64 -0.44
C GLY A 184 -16.63 20.48 -0.01
N SER A 185 -16.15 19.23 0.16
CA SER A 185 -14.75 18.97 0.49
C SER A 185 -13.81 19.50 -0.58
N LEU A 186 -12.77 20.21 -0.14
CA LEU A 186 -11.64 20.61 -0.99
C LEU A 186 -10.93 19.36 -1.53
N LEU A 187 -10.43 19.44 -2.76
CA LEU A 187 -9.62 18.39 -3.38
C LEU A 187 -8.14 18.71 -3.16
N LEU A 188 -7.38 17.78 -2.57
CA LEU A 188 -5.95 17.98 -2.32
C LEU A 188 -5.09 17.26 -3.33
N ALA A 189 -4.08 17.97 -3.85
CA ALA A 189 -3.01 17.41 -4.67
C ALA A 189 -1.64 17.74 -4.06
N ALA A 190 -0.73 16.75 -4.09
CA ALA A 190 0.63 16.91 -3.58
C ALA A 190 1.60 17.34 -4.68
N ILE A 191 2.48 18.29 -4.35
CA ILE A 191 3.65 18.60 -5.16
C ILE A 191 4.79 17.73 -4.67
N ARG A 192 5.32 16.89 -5.56
CA ARG A 192 6.30 15.86 -5.22
C ARG A 192 7.61 16.05 -5.97
N SER A 193 8.72 15.69 -5.33
CA SER A 193 10.03 15.69 -5.98
C SER A 193 10.07 14.70 -7.15
N PRO A 194 10.45 15.15 -8.37
CA PRO A 194 10.72 14.27 -9.50
C PRO A 194 12.11 13.63 -9.44
N HIS A 195 12.96 14.08 -8.50
CA HIS A 195 14.36 13.68 -8.36
C HIS A 195 14.59 12.85 -7.10
N PRO A 196 15.57 11.93 -7.10
CA PRO A 196 15.96 11.18 -5.90
C PRO A 196 16.64 12.06 -4.84
N HIS A 197 17.30 13.14 -5.25
CA HIS A 197 17.91 14.14 -4.37
C HIS A 197 17.97 15.48 -5.12
N ALA A 198 17.36 16.53 -4.56
CA ALA A 198 17.37 17.83 -5.19
C ALA A 198 17.13 18.96 -4.19
N ALA A 199 17.87 20.04 -4.32
CA ALA A 199 17.45 21.30 -3.74
C ALA A 199 16.26 21.86 -4.53
N PHE A 200 15.41 22.64 -3.86
CA PHE A 200 14.29 23.28 -4.50
C PHE A 200 14.01 24.67 -3.91
N ARG A 201 13.39 25.50 -4.72
CA ARG A 201 12.91 26.82 -4.33
C ARG A 201 11.53 27.08 -4.90
N PHE A 202 10.64 27.59 -4.08
CA PHE A 202 9.33 28.06 -4.55
C PHE A 202 9.47 29.43 -5.21
N GLY A 203 8.70 29.62 -6.29
CA GLY A 203 8.46 30.91 -6.90
C GLY A 203 7.34 31.68 -6.20
N ASP A 204 6.53 32.40 -6.96
CA ASP A 204 5.42 33.19 -6.43
C ASP A 204 4.20 32.31 -6.10
N LEU A 205 4.18 31.77 -4.87
CA LEU A 205 3.08 30.95 -4.37
C LEU A 205 1.79 31.78 -4.19
N ALA A 206 1.90 33.10 -3.92
CA ALA A 206 0.73 33.94 -3.75
C ALA A 206 0.00 34.15 -5.08
N ALA A 207 0.72 34.39 -6.16
CA ALA A 207 0.15 34.47 -7.50
C ALA A 207 -0.49 33.13 -7.93
N TYR A 208 0.12 32.00 -7.59
CA TYR A 208 -0.45 30.68 -7.87
C TYR A 208 -1.74 30.44 -7.06
N ALA A 209 -1.75 30.78 -5.77
CA ALA A 209 -2.91 30.64 -4.90
C ALA A 209 -4.11 31.54 -5.32
N ALA A 210 -3.84 32.64 -6.02
CA ALA A 210 -4.89 33.52 -6.55
C ALA A 210 -5.53 33.00 -7.86
N ARG A 211 -5.10 31.86 -8.39
CA ARG A 211 -5.68 31.27 -9.61
C ARG A 211 -7.12 30.79 -9.36
N PRO A 212 -8.04 30.93 -10.32
CA PRO A 212 -9.38 30.38 -10.21
C PRO A 212 -9.36 28.89 -9.89
N GLY A 213 -10.18 28.47 -8.92
CA GLY A 213 -10.28 27.07 -8.49
C GLY A 213 -9.23 26.63 -7.48
N VAL A 214 -8.22 27.46 -7.14
CA VAL A 214 -7.26 27.18 -6.07
C VAL A 214 -7.79 27.76 -4.76
N ALA A 215 -8.00 26.92 -3.74
CA ALA A 215 -8.45 27.34 -2.41
C ALA A 215 -7.27 27.65 -1.45
N GLY A 216 -6.08 27.13 -1.75
CA GLY A 216 -4.88 27.40 -0.97
C GLY A 216 -3.67 26.59 -1.39
N VAL A 217 -2.49 27.05 -0.96
CA VAL A 217 -1.20 26.39 -1.13
C VAL A 217 -0.53 26.28 0.24
N PHE A 218 0.01 25.12 0.58
CA PHE A 218 0.60 24.84 1.90
C PHE A 218 1.98 24.21 1.73
N THR A 219 2.91 24.65 2.58
CA THR A 219 4.31 24.21 2.59
C THR A 219 4.73 23.79 4.01
N ALA A 220 5.96 23.36 4.18
CA ALA A 220 6.52 23.05 5.50
C ALA A 220 6.37 24.21 6.51
N ALA A 221 6.41 25.46 6.05
CA ALA A 221 6.24 26.64 6.89
C ALA A 221 4.83 26.78 7.52
N ASP A 222 3.83 26.08 7.00
CA ASP A 222 2.46 26.12 7.48
C ASP A 222 2.18 25.11 8.59
N ILE A 223 3.11 24.17 8.84
CA ILE A 223 2.96 23.13 9.86
C ILE A 223 3.08 23.73 11.24
N PRO A 224 2.03 23.65 12.10
CA PRO A 224 2.03 24.34 13.37
C PRO A 224 2.79 23.62 14.49
N GLY A 225 3.03 22.32 14.34
CA GLY A 225 3.71 21.48 15.32
C GLY A 225 5.11 21.05 14.88
N ARG A 226 5.46 19.81 15.18
CA ARG A 226 6.74 19.23 14.78
C ARG A 226 6.65 18.64 13.39
N ASN A 227 7.30 19.23 12.40
CA ASN A 227 7.33 18.70 11.02
C ASN A 227 8.18 17.42 10.88
N LEU A 228 7.97 16.46 11.76
CA LEU A 228 8.62 15.14 11.76
C LEU A 228 7.68 14.10 12.34
N PHE A 229 7.60 12.95 11.70
CA PHE A 229 6.90 11.76 12.19
C PHE A 229 7.74 10.49 11.94
N GLY A 230 7.33 9.38 12.53
CA GLY A 230 7.95 8.08 12.31
C GLY A 230 7.37 6.99 13.19
N ALA A 231 7.32 5.77 12.67
CA ALA A 231 6.72 4.61 13.32
C ALA A 231 7.37 4.22 14.65
N ILE A 232 8.64 4.58 14.86
CA ILE A 232 9.41 4.30 16.07
C ILE A 232 9.92 5.64 16.62
N PRO A 233 9.33 6.19 17.70
CA PRO A 233 9.56 7.56 18.15
C PRO A 233 11.04 8.02 18.24
N PRO A 234 12.01 7.21 18.76
CA PRO A 234 13.41 7.62 18.78
C PRO A 234 14.07 7.76 17.39
N PHE A 235 13.43 7.26 16.35
CA PHE A 235 13.90 7.28 14.98
C PHE A 235 13.00 8.13 14.06
N ALA A 236 12.03 8.86 14.60
CA ALA A 236 11.17 9.74 13.82
C ALA A 236 11.98 10.82 13.11
N ASP A 237 12.05 10.74 11.78
CA ASP A 237 12.92 11.58 10.94
C ASP A 237 12.27 12.04 9.62
N GLN A 238 11.06 11.54 9.30
CA GLN A 238 10.36 11.88 8.07
C GLN A 238 9.51 13.14 8.23
N PRO A 239 9.70 14.20 7.40
CA PRO A 239 8.83 15.36 7.40
C PRO A 239 7.48 15.07 6.73
N ALA A 240 6.42 15.72 7.20
CA ALA A 240 5.11 15.68 6.53
C ALA A 240 5.14 16.47 5.21
N LEU A 241 5.81 17.62 5.20
CA LEU A 241 6.16 18.40 4.02
C LEU A 241 7.66 18.70 4.07
N ALA A 242 8.41 18.25 3.09
CA ALA A 242 9.86 18.39 3.11
C ALA A 242 10.31 19.84 2.94
N GLU A 243 11.36 20.19 3.66
CA GLU A 243 12.19 21.34 3.39
C GLU A 243 13.31 20.96 2.39
N SER A 244 13.88 21.98 1.73
CA SER A 244 15.00 21.73 0.81
C SER A 244 16.27 21.25 1.54
N PRO A 245 16.94 20.18 1.07
CA PRO A 245 16.67 19.42 -0.14
C PRO A 245 15.65 18.28 0.05
N ALA A 246 14.94 17.92 -1.01
CA ALA A 246 14.18 16.67 -1.08
C ALA A 246 15.15 15.48 -1.15
N ARG A 247 14.83 14.37 -0.45
CA ARG A 247 15.72 13.23 -0.24
C ARG A 247 15.34 11.95 -0.98
N PHE A 248 14.15 11.90 -1.60
CA PHE A 248 13.77 10.79 -2.47
C PHE A 248 12.76 11.23 -3.54
N ARG A 249 12.71 10.49 -4.63
CA ARG A 249 11.74 10.73 -5.69
C ARG A 249 10.33 10.36 -5.21
N GLY A 250 9.41 11.32 -5.20
CA GLY A 250 8.04 11.16 -4.68
C GLY A 250 7.81 11.85 -3.33
N GLU A 251 8.84 12.44 -2.73
CA GLU A 251 8.72 13.19 -1.48
C GLU A 251 7.81 14.41 -1.64
N CYS A 252 6.88 14.59 -0.71
CA CYS A 252 5.92 15.69 -0.73
C CYS A 252 6.58 16.97 -0.20
N VAL A 253 6.57 18.05 -1.01
CA VAL A 253 7.19 19.35 -0.64
C VAL A 253 6.16 20.46 -0.47
N ALA A 254 4.98 20.33 -1.08
CA ALA A 254 3.86 21.27 -0.90
C ALA A 254 2.53 20.57 -1.20
N LEU A 255 1.43 21.22 -0.80
CA LEU A 255 0.07 20.84 -1.11
C LEU A 255 -0.65 21.98 -1.80
N VAL A 256 -1.52 21.61 -2.74
CA VAL A 256 -2.51 22.52 -3.33
C VAL A 256 -3.89 22.01 -2.97
N ALA A 257 -4.73 22.89 -2.42
CA ALA A 257 -6.14 22.64 -2.21
C ALA A 257 -6.94 23.29 -3.34
N PHE A 258 -7.81 22.53 -3.96
CA PHE A 258 -8.69 22.98 -5.06
C PHE A 258 -10.15 23.02 -4.59
N GLU A 259 -10.93 23.93 -5.17
CA GLU A 259 -12.36 23.99 -4.97
C GLU A 259 -13.08 22.73 -5.51
N PRO A 260 -14.19 22.32 -4.90
CA PRO A 260 -14.99 21.21 -5.41
C PRO A 260 -15.42 21.43 -6.86
N GLY A 261 -15.31 20.39 -7.69
CA GLY A 261 -15.64 20.48 -9.12
C GLY A 261 -14.53 21.09 -9.99
N THR A 262 -13.39 21.47 -9.41
CA THR A 262 -12.19 21.88 -10.17
C THR A 262 -11.33 20.65 -10.45
N ASP A 263 -10.76 20.57 -11.66
CA ASP A 263 -9.72 19.59 -11.95
C ASP A 263 -8.46 19.92 -11.11
N PRO A 264 -7.95 18.99 -10.27
CA PRO A 264 -6.81 19.24 -9.40
C PRO A 264 -5.47 19.21 -10.15
N ASP A 265 -5.39 19.98 -11.25
CA ASP A 265 -4.18 20.09 -12.06
C ASP A 265 -3.11 20.96 -11.38
N THR A 266 -1.96 20.36 -11.10
CA THR A 266 -0.80 21.03 -10.51
C THR A 266 0.20 21.54 -11.54
N ALA A 267 -0.11 21.46 -12.84
CA ALA A 267 0.73 21.99 -13.90
C ALA A 267 1.01 23.49 -13.70
N GLY A 268 2.27 23.87 -13.91
CA GLY A 268 2.72 25.26 -13.70
C GLY A 268 2.80 25.68 -12.22
N PHE A 269 2.83 24.74 -11.27
CA PHE A 269 3.17 25.05 -9.89
C PHE A 269 4.58 25.69 -9.82
N PRO A 270 4.75 26.86 -9.15
CA PRO A 270 5.98 27.63 -9.24
C PRO A 270 7.06 27.04 -8.31
N ILE A 271 7.77 26.04 -8.81
CA ILE A 271 8.90 25.41 -8.14
C ILE A 271 10.07 25.22 -9.12
N THR A 272 11.28 25.48 -8.66
CA THR A 272 12.51 25.22 -9.40
C THR A 272 13.32 24.17 -8.66
N TRP A 273 13.72 23.12 -9.39
CA TRP A 273 14.51 22.02 -8.90
C TRP A 273 15.96 22.15 -9.34
N GLU A 274 16.87 21.84 -8.43
CA GLU A 274 18.31 21.73 -8.67
C GLU A 274 18.74 20.31 -8.24
N PRO A 275 18.90 19.37 -9.21
CA PRO A 275 19.33 18.01 -8.90
C PRO A 275 20.69 17.97 -8.22
N LEU A 276 20.81 17.14 -7.19
CA LEU A 276 22.03 16.90 -6.42
C LEU A 276 22.50 15.45 -6.61
N GLU A 277 23.76 15.18 -6.25
CA GLU A 277 24.27 13.81 -6.22
C GLU A 277 23.44 12.95 -5.27
N ALA A 278 23.03 11.78 -5.75
CA ALA A 278 22.19 10.85 -5.01
C ALA A 278 22.94 9.55 -4.73
N LEU A 279 22.96 9.13 -3.47
CA LEU A 279 23.46 7.82 -3.04
C LEU A 279 22.30 6.83 -3.08
N ILE A 280 22.31 5.87 -4.00
CA ILE A 280 21.17 4.96 -4.24
C ILE A 280 21.37 3.59 -3.60
N THR A 281 22.64 3.15 -3.49
CA THR A 281 22.99 1.85 -2.91
C THR A 281 23.59 1.99 -1.51
N PRO A 282 23.43 0.99 -0.65
CA PRO A 282 24.12 0.95 0.65
C PRO A 282 25.65 1.05 0.52
N ALA A 283 26.23 0.48 -0.53
CA ALA A 283 27.67 0.53 -0.77
C ALA A 283 28.16 1.97 -1.03
N GLU A 284 27.43 2.74 -1.85
CA GLU A 284 27.73 4.17 -2.07
C GLU A 284 27.57 4.97 -0.77
N ALA A 285 26.51 4.70 -0.01
CA ALA A 285 26.21 5.44 1.22
C ALA A 285 27.19 5.16 2.37
N GLU A 286 27.76 3.95 2.45
CA GLU A 286 28.78 3.56 3.44
C GLU A 286 30.23 3.82 2.95
N ALA A 287 30.42 4.33 1.73
CA ALA A 287 31.76 4.62 1.21
C ALA A 287 32.47 5.69 2.06
N GLN A 288 33.78 5.57 2.19
CA GLN A 288 34.56 6.56 2.93
C GLN A 288 34.42 7.96 2.30
N GLY A 289 33.98 8.92 3.10
CA GLY A 289 33.74 10.30 2.64
C GLY A 289 32.39 10.54 1.99
N ALA A 290 31.49 9.56 1.96
CA ALA A 290 30.14 9.74 1.44
C ALA A 290 29.38 10.86 2.19
N PRO A 291 28.62 11.69 1.48
CA PRO A 291 27.78 12.70 2.11
C PRO A 291 26.77 12.07 3.09
N ARG A 292 26.48 12.77 4.18
CA ARG A 292 25.47 12.33 5.17
C ARG A 292 24.08 12.72 4.72
N LEU A 293 23.16 11.77 4.65
CA LEU A 293 21.74 12.06 4.42
C LEU A 293 21.10 12.73 5.65
N HIS A 294 21.50 12.27 6.85
CA HIS A 294 21.05 12.80 8.13
C HIS A 294 22.25 13.17 9.00
N ALA A 295 22.27 14.38 9.53
CA ALA A 295 23.38 14.86 10.36
C ALA A 295 23.64 13.96 11.59
N SER A 296 22.58 13.34 12.13
CA SER A 296 22.65 12.41 13.27
C SER A 296 23.16 11.00 12.91
N ARG A 297 23.43 10.71 11.62
CA ARG A 297 23.82 9.38 11.13
C ARG A 297 25.19 9.47 10.40
N PRO A 298 26.31 9.40 11.13
CA PRO A 298 27.64 9.72 10.56
C PRO A 298 28.06 8.84 9.39
N ASP A 299 27.66 7.56 9.38
CA ASP A 299 28.00 6.59 8.34
C ASP A 299 26.79 6.21 7.49
N ASN A 300 25.75 7.08 7.43
CA ASN A 300 24.45 6.78 6.86
C ASN A 300 23.79 5.50 7.44
N ARG A 301 24.31 4.98 8.54
CA ARG A 301 23.80 3.79 9.21
C ARG A 301 22.70 4.16 10.19
N LEU A 302 21.51 3.62 9.95
CA LEU A 302 20.35 3.79 10.85
C LEU A 302 20.53 2.96 12.12
N ILE A 303 20.83 1.67 11.96
CA ILE A 303 21.01 0.71 13.05
C ILE A 303 21.80 -0.52 12.58
N GLU A 304 22.42 -1.21 13.54
CA GLU A 304 22.97 -2.54 13.37
C GLU A 304 22.45 -3.47 14.46
N GLY A 305 21.95 -4.65 14.06
CA GLY A 305 21.57 -5.72 14.95
C GLY A 305 22.48 -6.93 14.81
N GLN A 306 22.70 -7.67 15.90
CA GLN A 306 23.53 -8.86 15.88
C GLN A 306 23.01 -9.97 16.82
N VAL A 307 23.29 -11.21 16.44
CA VAL A 307 23.14 -12.40 17.30
C VAL A 307 24.47 -13.15 17.28
N ILE A 308 24.99 -13.43 18.47
CA ILE A 308 26.21 -14.23 18.65
C ILE A 308 25.89 -15.37 19.62
N LYS A 309 26.16 -16.59 19.18
CA LYS A 309 25.97 -17.82 19.96
C LYS A 309 27.15 -18.76 19.70
N GLY A 310 27.90 -19.11 20.72
CA GLY A 310 29.09 -19.95 20.59
C GLY A 310 30.21 -19.33 19.74
N ASP A 311 30.98 -20.15 19.09
CA ASP A 311 32.10 -19.77 18.21
C ASP A 311 31.84 -20.33 16.80
N SER A 312 31.20 -19.51 15.95
CA SER A 312 30.86 -19.92 14.58
C SER A 312 32.07 -20.02 13.67
N HIS A 313 33.08 -19.15 13.87
CA HIS A 313 34.27 -19.13 13.04
C HIS A 313 35.03 -20.43 13.15
N ARG A 314 35.39 -20.80 14.39
CA ARG A 314 36.07 -22.05 14.66
C ARG A 314 35.27 -23.28 14.23
N ALA A 315 33.95 -23.28 14.49
CA ALA A 315 33.07 -24.40 14.12
C ALA A 315 32.95 -24.57 12.60
N LEU A 316 33.05 -23.49 11.81
CA LEU A 316 33.10 -23.56 10.34
C LEU A 316 34.48 -24.01 9.80
N GLU A 317 35.59 -23.67 10.47
CA GLU A 317 36.89 -24.19 10.11
C GLU A 317 37.00 -25.71 10.34
N GLU A 318 36.36 -26.22 11.39
CA GLU A 318 36.32 -27.63 11.75
C GLU A 318 35.22 -28.43 11.03
N ALA A 319 34.32 -27.76 10.29
CA ALA A 319 33.20 -28.40 9.60
C ALA A 319 33.67 -29.28 8.43
N ALA A 320 33.01 -30.45 8.26
CA ALA A 320 33.30 -31.35 7.16
C ALA A 320 32.86 -30.77 5.80
N HIS A 321 31.79 -30.02 5.79
CA HIS A 321 31.29 -29.36 4.60
C HIS A 321 30.81 -27.94 4.94
N VAL A 322 31.20 -26.99 4.07
CA VAL A 322 30.78 -25.57 4.16
C VAL A 322 30.24 -25.12 2.80
N ILE A 323 29.19 -24.37 2.82
CA ILE A 323 28.64 -23.62 1.67
C ILE A 323 28.66 -22.14 1.99
N GLU A 324 29.12 -21.36 1.02
CA GLU A 324 29.04 -19.90 1.02
C GLU A 324 27.88 -19.45 0.13
N GLY A 325 27.18 -18.39 0.54
CA GLY A 325 26.07 -17.83 -0.20
C GLY A 325 26.07 -16.32 -0.26
N HIS A 326 25.78 -15.81 -1.44
CA HIS A 326 25.50 -14.39 -1.69
C HIS A 326 24.15 -14.26 -2.37
N MET A 327 23.32 -13.35 -1.89
CA MET A 327 22.02 -13.03 -2.47
C MET A 327 21.73 -11.54 -2.42
N GLN A 328 21.02 -11.07 -3.40
CA GLN A 328 20.50 -9.71 -3.46
C GLN A 328 18.98 -9.74 -3.70
N THR A 329 18.28 -8.80 -3.09
CA THR A 329 16.86 -8.54 -3.36
C THR A 329 16.64 -7.07 -3.73
N SER A 330 15.63 -6.80 -4.55
CA SER A 330 15.26 -5.45 -4.97
C SER A 330 14.21 -4.82 -4.04
N PHE A 331 13.90 -3.53 -4.28
CA PHE A 331 12.65 -2.94 -3.78
C PHE A 331 11.45 -3.72 -4.30
N VAL A 332 10.49 -4.00 -3.42
CA VAL A 332 9.22 -4.62 -3.80
C VAL A 332 8.07 -3.75 -3.29
N GLU A 333 7.15 -3.42 -4.19
CA GLU A 333 5.92 -2.71 -3.87
C GLU A 333 4.89 -3.65 -3.24
N HIS A 334 4.17 -3.18 -2.24
CA HIS A 334 3.06 -3.92 -1.60
C HIS A 334 1.94 -4.21 -2.59
N ALA A 335 1.70 -3.29 -3.50
CA ALA A 335 0.72 -3.39 -4.57
C ALA A 335 -0.71 -3.71 -4.07
N TYR A 336 -1.11 -3.13 -2.92
CA TYR A 336 -2.51 -3.11 -2.54
C TYR A 336 -3.34 -2.40 -3.61
N ILE A 337 -4.57 -2.89 -3.83
CA ILE A 337 -5.39 -2.37 -4.93
C ILE A 337 -5.94 -0.97 -4.62
N GLU A 338 -6.26 -0.65 -3.36
CA GLU A 338 -6.64 0.69 -2.94
C GLU A 338 -5.41 1.57 -2.71
N PRO A 339 -5.13 2.63 -3.53
CA PRO A 339 -4.13 3.65 -3.17
C PRO A 339 -4.48 4.37 -1.86
N GLU A 340 -3.57 5.19 -1.34
CA GLU A 340 -3.84 6.03 -0.18
C GLU A 340 -5.01 6.95 -0.45
N ALA A 341 -5.97 6.98 0.48
CA ALA A 341 -7.16 7.81 0.37
C ALA A 341 -7.69 8.17 1.76
N GLY A 342 -8.26 9.36 1.85
CA GLY A 342 -8.87 9.84 3.08
C GLY A 342 -9.55 11.19 2.93
N SER A 343 -10.26 11.59 3.99
CA SER A 343 -10.93 12.88 4.13
C SER A 343 -10.78 13.40 5.56
N ALA A 344 -10.92 14.71 5.74
CA ALA A 344 -10.89 15.33 7.06
C ALA A 344 -11.93 16.46 7.17
N TRP A 345 -12.43 16.66 8.39
CA TRP A 345 -13.38 17.73 8.75
C TRP A 345 -13.32 18.06 10.22
N MET A 346 -13.90 19.18 10.62
CA MET A 346 -14.10 19.53 12.02
C MET A 346 -15.47 19.07 12.50
N GLU A 347 -15.53 18.41 13.67
CA GLU A 347 -16.76 18.00 14.34
C GLU A 347 -16.67 18.35 15.83
N ASP A 348 -17.53 19.23 16.33
CA ASP A 348 -17.59 19.65 17.74
C ASP A 348 -16.21 20.10 18.30
N GLY A 349 -15.43 20.78 17.47
CA GLY A 349 -14.10 21.25 17.82
C GLY A 349 -13.00 20.17 17.83
N VAL A 350 -13.30 18.96 17.40
CA VAL A 350 -12.35 17.86 17.18
C VAL A 350 -12.06 17.75 15.69
N LEU A 351 -10.79 17.62 15.32
CA LEU A 351 -10.39 17.28 13.96
C LEU A 351 -10.65 15.79 13.72
N VAL A 352 -11.51 15.47 12.78
CA VAL A 352 -11.80 14.10 12.38
C VAL A 352 -11.11 13.81 11.05
N ILE A 353 -10.35 12.71 10.99
CA ILE A 353 -9.71 12.23 9.77
C ILE A 353 -10.15 10.78 9.53
N ARG A 354 -10.80 10.54 8.39
CA ARG A 354 -11.12 9.20 7.91
C ARG A 354 -10.10 8.80 6.85
N ALA A 355 -9.38 7.71 7.07
CA ALA A 355 -8.32 7.29 6.16
C ALA A 355 -8.15 5.77 6.12
N CYS A 356 -7.57 5.29 5.02
CA CYS A 356 -7.15 3.90 4.88
C CYS A 356 -5.87 3.67 5.70
N THR A 357 -6.00 3.14 6.91
CA THR A 357 -4.88 2.92 7.85
C THR A 357 -4.92 1.54 8.49
N GLN A 358 -3.74 1.01 8.83
CA GLN A 358 -3.56 -0.19 9.65
C GLN A 358 -3.25 0.14 11.13
N ALA A 359 -3.01 1.40 11.47
CA ALA A 359 -2.54 1.82 12.79
C ALA A 359 -3.18 3.14 13.29
N PRO A 360 -4.51 3.20 13.46
CA PRO A 360 -5.22 4.46 13.70
C PRO A 360 -4.78 5.19 14.99
N VAL A 361 -4.32 4.49 16.01
CA VAL A 361 -3.83 5.10 17.26
C VAL A 361 -2.47 5.76 17.04
N MET A 362 -1.54 5.09 16.37
CA MET A 362 -0.24 5.65 16.01
C MET A 362 -0.40 6.84 15.06
N ASP A 363 -1.25 6.72 14.04
CA ASP A 363 -1.55 7.81 13.12
C ASP A 363 -2.10 9.05 13.85
N ARG A 364 -2.97 8.85 14.85
CA ARG A 364 -3.48 9.93 15.70
C ARG A 364 -2.34 10.64 16.42
N ASP A 365 -1.49 9.89 17.10
CA ASP A 365 -0.46 10.46 17.97
C ASP A 365 0.62 11.20 17.14
N GLU A 366 1.06 10.61 16.02
CA GLU A 366 2.02 11.24 15.11
C GLU A 366 1.41 12.46 14.39
N THR A 367 0.17 12.34 13.89
CA THR A 367 -0.53 13.45 13.23
C THR A 367 -0.78 14.61 14.21
N ALA A 368 -1.19 14.31 15.44
CA ALA A 368 -1.39 15.32 16.47
C ALA A 368 -0.08 16.08 16.77
N ALA A 369 1.05 15.38 16.84
CA ALA A 369 2.36 16.01 17.05
C ALA A 369 2.76 16.92 15.87
N VAL A 370 2.51 16.51 14.63
CA VAL A 370 2.75 17.33 13.43
C VAL A 370 1.85 18.56 13.43
N LEU A 371 0.60 18.43 13.82
CA LEU A 371 -0.38 19.53 13.83
C LEU A 371 -0.36 20.38 15.10
N GLY A 372 0.49 20.06 16.09
CA GLY A 372 0.55 20.78 17.37
C GLY A 372 -0.73 20.66 18.18
N LEU A 373 -1.47 19.56 18.05
CA LEU A 373 -2.73 19.31 18.75
C LEU A 373 -2.53 18.34 19.93
N PRO A 374 -3.32 18.47 21.00
CA PRO A 374 -3.48 17.39 21.96
C PRO A 374 -4.19 16.20 21.29
N ALA A 375 -3.83 14.97 21.68
CA ALA A 375 -4.35 13.76 21.04
C ALA A 375 -5.87 13.57 21.15
N ASP A 376 -6.50 14.13 22.19
CA ASP A 376 -7.95 14.13 22.40
C ASP A 376 -8.71 15.10 21.49
N ARG A 377 -8.01 16.01 20.81
CA ARG A 377 -8.57 16.93 19.80
C ARG A 377 -8.46 16.39 18.37
N LEU A 378 -7.98 15.17 18.20
CA LEU A 378 -7.87 14.48 16.94
C LEU A 378 -8.49 13.08 17.03
N ARG A 379 -9.35 12.74 16.06
CA ARG A 379 -9.94 11.41 15.90
C ARG A 379 -9.56 10.83 14.54
N ILE A 380 -8.95 9.65 14.53
CA ILE A 380 -8.74 8.87 13.30
C ILE A 380 -9.84 7.81 13.20
N ILE A 381 -10.56 7.80 12.08
CA ILE A 381 -11.58 6.78 11.75
C ILE A 381 -11.00 5.92 10.62
N PRO A 382 -10.66 4.65 10.89
CA PRO A 382 -10.26 3.75 9.82
C PRO A 382 -11.42 3.54 8.86
N SER A 383 -11.19 3.70 7.55
CA SER A 383 -12.11 3.25 6.51
C SER A 383 -12.02 1.73 6.34
N ALA A 384 -12.85 1.14 5.49
CA ALA A 384 -12.58 -0.18 4.95
C ALA A 384 -11.23 -0.11 4.19
N VAL A 385 -10.25 -0.90 4.62
CA VAL A 385 -8.87 -0.83 4.07
C VAL A 385 -8.72 -1.81 2.92
N GLY A 386 -8.49 -1.30 1.71
CA GLY A 386 -8.37 -2.06 0.46
C GLY A 386 -7.01 -2.73 0.25
N GLY A 387 -6.45 -3.29 1.34
CA GLY A 387 -5.12 -3.89 1.43
C GLY A 387 -4.11 -2.90 2.02
N GLY A 388 -3.05 -3.44 2.64
CA GLY A 388 -1.99 -2.62 3.23
C GLY A 388 -0.68 -3.39 3.31
N PHE A 389 -0.70 -4.63 3.80
CA PHE A 389 0.45 -5.55 3.90
C PHE A 389 1.64 -4.99 4.67
N GLY A 390 1.41 -3.94 5.46
CA GLY A 390 2.40 -3.23 6.24
C GLY A 390 2.61 -1.77 5.82
N SER A 391 2.41 -1.39 4.55
CA SER A 391 2.65 -0.01 4.10
C SER A 391 1.76 1.01 4.82
N LYS A 392 0.49 0.68 5.03
CA LYS A 392 -0.48 1.55 5.72
C LYS A 392 -0.33 1.51 7.26
N LEU A 393 0.80 1.00 7.78
CA LEU A 393 1.25 1.22 9.16
C LEU A 393 1.97 2.57 9.32
N ASP A 394 2.56 3.08 8.25
CA ASP A 394 3.19 4.40 8.26
C ASP A 394 2.15 5.49 7.99
N VAL A 395 2.32 6.62 8.65
CA VAL A 395 1.56 7.85 8.36
C VAL A 395 1.82 8.27 6.91
N SER A 396 0.79 8.69 6.20
CA SER A 396 0.89 9.15 4.82
C SER A 396 0.18 10.48 4.59
N LEU A 397 -1.14 10.45 4.38
CA LEU A 397 -1.94 11.64 4.05
C LEU A 397 -2.61 12.29 5.28
N GLN A 398 -2.58 11.65 6.44
CA GLN A 398 -3.31 12.10 7.62
C GLN A 398 -2.89 13.52 8.09
N PRO A 399 -1.58 13.85 8.26
CA PRO A 399 -1.18 15.20 8.63
C PRO A 399 -1.47 16.22 7.52
N LEU A 400 -1.45 15.81 6.25
CA LEU A 400 -1.73 16.68 5.10
C LEU A 400 -3.20 17.11 5.09
N LEU A 401 -4.12 16.15 5.26
CA LEU A 401 -5.54 16.40 5.39
C LEU A 401 -5.84 17.31 6.61
N GLY A 402 -5.26 16.97 7.74
CA GLY A 402 -5.44 17.74 8.98
C GLY A 402 -4.94 19.16 8.88
N LEU A 403 -3.78 19.38 8.26
CA LEU A 403 -3.20 20.71 8.04
C LEU A 403 -4.18 21.60 7.26
N VAL A 404 -4.67 21.11 6.12
CA VAL A 404 -5.57 21.91 5.27
C VAL A 404 -6.89 22.20 6.00
N THR A 405 -7.49 21.19 6.65
CA THR A 405 -8.74 21.38 7.39
C THR A 405 -8.59 22.42 8.51
N LEU A 406 -7.49 22.40 9.27
CA LEU A 406 -7.23 23.38 10.33
C LEU A 406 -7.01 24.79 9.78
N LYS A 407 -6.28 24.93 8.68
CA LYS A 407 -5.95 26.23 8.08
C LYS A 407 -7.13 26.88 7.35
N THR A 408 -8.00 26.07 6.74
CA THR A 408 -9.13 26.59 5.96
C THR A 408 -10.46 26.59 6.70
N GLY A 409 -10.59 25.81 7.77
CA GLY A 409 -11.86 25.53 8.44
C GLY A 409 -12.83 24.69 7.60
N ARG A 410 -12.40 24.15 6.45
CA ARG A 410 -13.22 23.42 5.49
C ARG A 410 -12.89 21.95 5.47
N PRO A 411 -13.85 21.06 5.15
CA PRO A 411 -13.56 19.67 4.90
C PRO A 411 -12.66 19.52 3.65
N CYS A 412 -11.85 18.48 3.64
CA CYS A 412 -11.02 18.15 2.47
C CYS A 412 -10.92 16.65 2.25
N ARG A 413 -10.54 16.26 1.04
CA ARG A 413 -10.25 14.86 0.67
C ARG A 413 -9.00 14.78 -0.20
N MET A 414 -8.30 13.64 -0.11
CA MET A 414 -7.11 13.33 -0.89
C MET A 414 -7.15 11.87 -1.32
N ILE A 415 -6.84 11.62 -2.58
CA ILE A 415 -6.71 10.27 -3.15
C ILE A 415 -5.44 10.28 -3.98
N TYR A 416 -4.50 9.36 -3.66
CA TYR A 416 -3.30 9.21 -4.47
C TYR A 416 -3.64 8.48 -5.78
N SER A 417 -3.04 8.91 -6.85
CA SER A 417 -2.96 8.10 -8.06
C SER A 417 -2.14 6.83 -7.79
N ARG A 418 -2.26 5.81 -8.65
CA ARG A 418 -1.40 4.62 -8.53
C ARG A 418 0.08 4.98 -8.62
N ALA A 419 0.44 5.91 -9.49
CA ALA A 419 1.83 6.38 -9.64
C ALA A 419 2.35 7.07 -8.37
N GLU A 420 1.54 7.91 -7.73
CA GLU A 420 1.88 8.55 -6.46
C GLU A 420 2.04 7.52 -5.33
N SER A 421 1.09 6.58 -5.19
CA SER A 421 1.17 5.49 -4.22
C SER A 421 2.47 4.71 -4.38
N MET A 422 2.82 4.32 -5.60
CA MET A 422 4.05 3.58 -5.88
C MET A 422 5.33 4.40 -5.66
N ALA A 423 5.29 5.71 -5.88
CA ALA A 423 6.46 6.57 -5.73
C ALA A 423 6.71 7.00 -4.28
N SER A 424 5.66 7.24 -3.49
CA SER A 424 5.76 7.96 -2.21
C SER A 424 5.59 7.09 -0.96
N THR A 425 5.08 5.86 -1.09
CA THR A 425 4.85 4.97 0.06
C THR A 425 6.03 4.05 0.34
N THR A 426 6.00 3.38 1.48
CA THR A 426 7.08 2.48 1.90
C THR A 426 7.17 1.22 1.04
N LYS A 427 8.36 0.63 0.97
CA LYS A 427 8.67 -0.57 0.18
C LYS A 427 9.31 -1.65 1.06
N ARG A 428 9.45 -2.87 0.52
CA ARG A 428 10.33 -3.88 1.14
C ARG A 428 11.78 -3.43 1.01
N HIS A 429 12.54 -3.56 2.10
CA HIS A 429 13.97 -3.30 2.09
C HIS A 429 14.68 -4.17 1.05
N PRO A 430 15.38 -3.59 0.08
CA PRO A 430 16.42 -4.31 -0.66
C PRO A 430 17.47 -4.83 0.31
N ALA A 431 18.01 -5.99 0.04
CA ALA A 431 19.02 -6.60 0.87
C ALA A 431 20.18 -7.16 0.05
N GLU A 432 21.39 -6.96 0.55
CA GLU A 432 22.60 -7.68 0.15
C GLU A 432 22.98 -8.60 1.30
N MET A 433 22.99 -9.90 1.06
CA MET A 433 23.13 -10.91 2.09
C MET A 433 24.26 -11.86 1.72
N THR A 434 25.21 -12.03 2.63
CA THR A 434 26.34 -12.96 2.50
C THR A 434 26.49 -13.81 3.74
N GLY A 435 27.07 -14.97 3.62
CA GLY A 435 27.36 -15.80 4.78
C GLY A 435 27.76 -17.21 4.43
N ARG A 436 27.98 -18.02 5.46
CA ARG A 436 28.46 -19.40 5.39
C ARG A 436 27.63 -20.29 6.31
N ILE A 437 27.35 -21.51 5.88
CA ILE A 437 26.74 -22.54 6.71
C ILE A 437 27.59 -23.80 6.60
N GLY A 438 27.83 -24.47 7.73
CA GLY A 438 28.61 -25.71 7.77
C GLY A 438 27.91 -26.84 8.51
N CYS A 439 28.24 -28.08 8.09
CA CYS A 439 27.80 -29.30 8.78
C CYS A 439 28.98 -30.24 9.05
N ASP A 440 28.79 -31.18 9.97
CA ASP A 440 29.70 -32.30 10.22
C ASP A 440 29.58 -33.38 9.12
N ALA A 441 30.43 -34.44 9.20
CA ALA A 441 30.40 -35.54 8.26
C ALA A 441 29.11 -36.36 8.23
N THR A 442 28.23 -36.18 9.21
CA THR A 442 26.91 -36.81 9.27
C THR A 442 25.78 -35.94 8.70
N GLY A 443 26.10 -34.74 8.23
CA GLY A 443 25.15 -33.75 7.71
C GLY A 443 24.45 -32.91 8.79
N ARG A 444 24.88 -32.98 10.07
CA ARG A 444 24.33 -32.13 11.13
C ARG A 444 24.92 -30.73 11.04
N ILE A 445 24.04 -29.73 11.05
CA ILE A 445 24.44 -28.31 11.04
C ILE A 445 25.29 -28.01 12.29
N VAL A 446 26.46 -27.42 12.11
CA VAL A 446 27.37 -27.04 13.19
C VAL A 446 27.42 -25.53 13.40
N ALA A 447 27.44 -24.74 12.33
CA ALA A 447 27.54 -23.29 12.44
C ALA A 447 26.94 -22.52 11.25
N LEU A 448 26.63 -21.26 11.53
CA LEU A 448 26.16 -20.26 10.56
C LEU A 448 26.86 -18.92 10.82
N GLU A 449 27.37 -18.31 9.78
CA GLU A 449 27.76 -16.89 9.73
C GLU A 449 26.94 -16.16 8.69
N PHE A 450 26.47 -14.97 9.02
CA PHE A 450 25.64 -14.13 8.15
C PHE A 450 25.98 -12.65 8.34
N ASP A 451 26.12 -11.93 7.23
CA ASP A 451 26.18 -10.47 7.18
C ASP A 451 25.19 -9.94 6.15
N GLY A 452 24.32 -9.01 6.57
CA GLY A 452 23.29 -8.42 5.72
C GLY A 452 23.32 -6.89 5.74
N ARG A 453 23.23 -6.27 4.55
CA ARG A 453 22.97 -4.84 4.36
C ARG A 453 21.57 -4.66 3.84
N PHE A 454 20.80 -3.78 4.50
CA PHE A 454 19.40 -3.49 4.17
C PHE A 454 19.26 -2.02 3.81
N ASN A 455 18.84 -1.73 2.58
CA ASN A 455 18.60 -0.37 2.13
C ASN A 455 17.29 0.13 2.77
N THR A 456 17.39 1.07 3.72
CA THR A 456 16.22 1.65 4.40
C THR A 456 15.62 2.86 3.66
N GLY A 457 16.30 3.34 2.60
CA GLY A 457 15.88 4.53 1.86
C GLY A 457 16.10 5.83 2.63
N ALA A 458 15.35 6.85 2.26
CA ALA A 458 15.58 8.22 2.74
C ALA A 458 15.28 8.42 4.23
N TYR A 459 14.36 7.64 4.80
CA TYR A 459 13.89 7.80 6.18
C TYR A 459 13.78 6.46 6.90
N ALA A 460 13.76 6.52 8.24
CA ALA A 460 13.86 5.35 9.09
C ALA A 460 12.66 4.41 9.00
N SER A 461 11.43 4.93 9.02
CA SER A 461 10.20 4.11 9.06
C SER A 461 10.34 2.92 10.05
N TRP A 462 10.11 1.69 9.61
CA TRP A 462 10.30 0.45 10.37
C TRP A 462 11.68 -0.20 10.19
N GLY A 463 12.63 0.49 9.55
CA GLY A 463 13.98 -0.01 9.30
C GLY A 463 14.66 -0.60 10.54
N PRO A 464 14.60 0.04 11.73
CA PRO A 464 15.19 -0.51 12.95
C PRO A 464 14.64 -1.89 13.32
N THR A 465 13.33 -2.09 13.18
CA THR A 465 12.69 -3.39 13.49
C THR A 465 13.02 -4.43 12.44
N VAL A 466 13.00 -4.06 11.15
CA VAL A 466 13.26 -5.00 10.03
C VAL A 466 14.68 -5.54 10.10
N ALA A 467 15.68 -4.67 10.20
CA ALA A 467 17.08 -5.10 10.26
C ALA A 467 17.38 -5.96 11.51
N ASN A 468 16.83 -5.59 12.68
CA ASN A 468 17.06 -6.35 13.92
C ASN A 468 16.39 -7.73 13.93
N ARG A 469 15.34 -7.95 13.15
CA ARG A 469 14.70 -9.27 13.05
C ARG A 469 15.50 -10.28 12.25
N VAL A 470 16.29 -9.83 11.28
CA VAL A 470 17.04 -10.73 10.40
C VAL A 470 18.02 -11.61 11.16
N PRO A 471 18.94 -11.09 12.01
CA PRO A 471 19.87 -11.92 12.77
C PRO A 471 19.18 -12.92 13.69
N VAL A 472 17.99 -12.56 14.22
CA VAL A 472 17.21 -13.44 15.11
C VAL A 472 16.60 -14.62 14.36
N HIS A 473 16.27 -14.45 13.07
CA HIS A 473 15.54 -15.45 12.28
C HIS A 473 16.41 -16.22 11.27
N VAL A 474 17.64 -15.76 10.99
CA VAL A 474 18.46 -16.32 9.92
C VAL A 474 18.94 -17.74 10.16
N SER A 475 18.91 -18.25 11.39
CA SER A 475 19.14 -19.66 11.69
C SER A 475 17.88 -20.53 11.52
N GLY A 476 16.71 -19.92 11.30
CA GLY A 476 15.43 -20.61 11.12
C GLY A 476 15.02 -21.52 12.27
N PRO A 477 14.19 -22.52 11.99
CA PRO A 477 13.76 -23.51 12.98
C PRO A 477 14.79 -24.61 13.23
N TYR A 478 15.98 -24.50 12.65
CA TYR A 478 17.03 -25.51 12.71
C TYR A 478 17.89 -25.40 13.98
N ARG A 479 18.35 -26.53 14.46
CA ARG A 479 19.31 -26.57 15.56
C ARG A 479 20.70 -26.19 15.06
N THR A 480 21.11 -24.95 15.25
CA THR A 480 22.43 -24.41 14.90
C THR A 480 23.19 -24.08 16.18
N PRO A 481 24.21 -24.87 16.57
CA PRO A 481 24.96 -24.67 17.82
C PRO A 481 25.72 -23.35 17.89
N HIS A 482 26.33 -22.93 16.78
CA HIS A 482 27.15 -21.74 16.70
C HIS A 482 26.62 -20.78 15.62
N VAL A 483 26.35 -19.54 15.99
CA VAL A 483 25.77 -18.52 15.10
C VAL A 483 26.46 -17.19 15.31
N THR A 484 26.94 -16.57 14.24
CA THR A 484 27.26 -15.14 14.20
C THR A 484 26.49 -14.51 13.06
N ALA A 485 25.49 -13.71 13.39
CA ALA A 485 24.65 -13.04 12.40
C ALA A 485 24.63 -11.54 12.67
N ARG A 486 24.82 -10.74 11.63
CA ARG A 486 24.75 -9.28 11.67
C ARG A 486 23.84 -8.77 10.56
N ALA A 487 23.11 -7.69 10.83
CA ALA A 487 22.36 -6.96 9.81
C ALA A 487 22.36 -5.47 10.14
N ARG A 488 22.56 -4.65 9.11
CA ARG A 488 22.52 -3.19 9.25
C ARG A 488 21.54 -2.58 8.26
N ALA A 489 20.80 -1.58 8.72
CA ALA A 489 19.99 -0.71 7.90
C ALA A 489 20.78 0.53 7.53
N VAL A 490 20.81 0.87 6.23
CA VAL A 490 21.60 1.97 5.68
C VAL A 490 20.67 2.92 4.94
N HIS A 491 20.78 4.23 5.24
CA HIS A 491 20.06 5.29 4.54
C HIS A 491 20.63 5.52 3.14
N THR A 492 19.73 5.74 2.18
CA THR A 492 20.04 6.13 0.80
C THR A 492 19.02 7.15 0.30
N HIS A 493 19.23 7.75 -0.87
CA HIS A 493 18.21 8.57 -1.55
C HIS A 493 17.21 7.70 -2.34
N GLY A 494 17.09 6.42 -2.00
CA GLY A 494 16.07 5.53 -2.52
C GLY A 494 14.71 5.74 -1.87
N PRO A 495 13.65 5.09 -2.39
CA PRO A 495 12.34 5.05 -1.75
C PRO A 495 12.45 4.57 -0.30
N ILE A 496 11.58 5.07 0.57
CA ILE A 496 11.54 4.66 1.97
C ILE A 496 11.23 3.16 2.05
N SER A 497 12.04 2.43 2.81
CA SER A 497 11.77 1.04 3.13
C SER A 497 11.15 0.94 4.52
N GLY A 498 10.00 0.28 4.61
CA GLY A 498 9.22 0.21 5.84
C GLY A 498 8.73 -1.20 6.16
N ALA A 499 7.61 -1.24 6.82
CA ALA A 499 6.93 -2.48 7.14
C ALA A 499 6.42 -3.16 5.87
N PHE A 500 6.87 -4.37 5.60
CA PHE A 500 6.25 -5.24 4.63
C PHE A 500 6.07 -6.62 5.26
N ARG A 501 4.94 -7.28 5.02
CA ARG A 501 4.57 -8.58 5.59
C ARG A 501 5.77 -9.51 5.75
N GLY A 502 6.06 -9.87 7.02
CA GLY A 502 7.21 -10.67 7.43
C GLY A 502 8.39 -9.91 8.02
N PHE A 503 8.54 -8.57 7.83
CA PHE A 503 9.52 -7.71 8.53
C PHE A 503 10.95 -8.28 8.56
N GLY A 504 11.59 -8.48 7.41
CA GLY A 504 12.95 -9.02 7.29
C GLY A 504 13.04 -10.55 7.29
N VAL A 505 12.06 -11.25 7.88
CA VAL A 505 12.03 -12.72 7.87
C VAL A 505 12.01 -13.32 6.46
N PRO A 506 11.27 -12.77 5.47
CA PRO A 506 11.33 -13.31 4.10
C PRO A 506 12.72 -13.27 3.48
N GLN A 507 13.50 -12.19 3.71
CA GLN A 507 14.87 -12.09 3.23
C GLN A 507 15.78 -13.10 3.94
N ALA A 508 15.66 -13.21 5.29
CA ALA A 508 16.39 -14.19 6.08
C ALA A 508 16.10 -15.63 5.61
N ALA A 509 14.81 -15.97 5.44
CA ALA A 509 14.40 -17.29 5.00
C ALA A 509 14.87 -17.59 3.57
N LEU A 510 14.75 -16.62 2.66
CA LEU A 510 15.21 -16.78 1.28
C LEU A 510 16.70 -17.16 1.23
N TRP A 511 17.55 -16.42 1.95
CA TRP A 511 18.99 -16.72 1.99
C TRP A 511 19.25 -18.06 2.65
N GLN A 512 18.70 -18.26 3.84
CA GLN A 512 18.95 -19.42 4.69
C GLN A 512 18.51 -20.73 4.01
N GLU A 513 17.25 -20.83 3.56
CA GLU A 513 16.71 -22.07 2.97
C GLU A 513 17.44 -22.43 1.66
N THR A 514 17.76 -21.43 0.83
CA THR A 514 18.53 -21.68 -0.40
C THR A 514 19.94 -22.22 -0.09
N ILE A 515 20.60 -21.71 0.96
CA ILE A 515 21.93 -22.18 1.31
C ILE A 515 21.86 -23.57 1.96
N TYR A 516 20.82 -23.87 2.75
CA TYR A 516 20.59 -25.21 3.30
C TYR A 516 20.30 -26.24 2.18
N ASP A 517 19.51 -25.92 1.17
CA ASP A 517 19.29 -26.79 0.02
C ASP A 517 20.63 -27.16 -0.66
N ARG A 518 21.49 -26.15 -0.90
CA ARG A 518 22.81 -26.38 -1.49
C ARG A 518 23.73 -27.20 -0.58
N LEU A 519 23.61 -27.05 0.75
CA LEU A 519 24.37 -27.86 1.70
C LEU A 519 23.84 -29.31 1.69
N ALA A 520 22.54 -29.51 1.62
CA ALA A 520 21.90 -30.83 1.53
C ALA A 520 22.35 -31.57 0.27
N GLU A 521 22.32 -30.91 -0.90
CA GLU A 521 22.87 -31.48 -2.15
C GLU A 521 24.32 -31.90 -2.00
N LYS A 522 25.16 -31.08 -1.37
CA LYS A 522 26.59 -31.36 -1.19
C LYS A 522 26.84 -32.61 -0.36
N VAL A 523 25.96 -32.96 0.57
CA VAL A 523 26.06 -34.15 1.43
C VAL A 523 25.19 -35.31 0.98
N GLY A 524 24.52 -35.19 -0.18
CA GLY A 524 23.71 -36.25 -0.78
C GLY A 524 22.34 -36.46 -0.12
N LEU A 525 21.80 -35.43 0.50
CA LEU A 525 20.44 -35.41 1.10
C LEU A 525 19.41 -34.83 0.12
#